data_4cea71812ca26b7641d1c45c2f44614a
#
_entry.id   4cea71812ca26b7641d1c45c2f44614a
#
_cell.length_a   1.000
_cell.length_b   1.000
_cell.length_c   1.000
_cell.angle_alpha   90.00
_cell.angle_beta   90.00
_cell.angle_gamma   90.00
#
_symmetry.space_group_name_H-M   'P 1'
#
loop_
_entity.id
_entity.type
_entity.pdbx_description
1 polymer ?
#
loop_
_entity_poly.entity_id
_entity_poly.type
_entity_poly.pdbx_seq_one_letter_code
_entity_poly.pdbx_strand_id
1 'polypeptide(L)'
;MEKEKFSFKSVDGNTAAAIGSYKFTEVAAIFPITPSSPMAEHVDEYASQGMKNAFGDVVKVAEMQSEAGASGAVHGALQGGSLATTYTASQGLLLMIPNIYKWVGEELPAVLHVAARALASRSLSIFGDQADIYACRQTGACMICSHSVQEIADLAPLAHLVAIKASTPVIHFFDGFRTSHEIQNVEFINDEFWKNLLDKDAVANFKKRALNPHGHAVTRGGAENDDICFQGREAQNLHEEKIVDVACEYFQKVSEATGRPYAPFVYFGDPNATKVIIAMGSVTETAIEVVTDLMKKGEKVGLIKVHLYRPFSVKHLMATIPASVKKIAVLDRTKEPGSDGEPLYLDVVAALRQGGREDIEVLGGRYGISSRDTQPKHIKSVFDFLDASKTWTGFTVGIDDDVTHLSIPVDENYAIAHSYTSCLFYGLGSDGTVSANKSSIKIIGDETHQYAQAYFAYDSRKSGGVTRSHLRFGKQPIHSTYYVENADFVSCSLDSYI
;
A
#
# COMPACT_ATOMS: atom_id res chain seq x y z
N MET A 1 -29.42 10.63 19.34
CA MET A 1 -29.14 10.13 18.00
C MET A 1 -27.80 9.41 18.09
N GLU A 2 -27.78 8.10 18.00
CA GLU A 2 -26.53 7.35 17.77
C GLU A 2 -25.93 7.89 16.46
N LYS A 3 -24.71 8.38 16.50
CA LYS A 3 -23.98 8.75 15.28
C LYS A 3 -23.78 7.47 14.48
N GLU A 4 -24.13 7.50 13.20
CA GLU A 4 -23.87 6.38 12.30
C GLU A 4 -22.39 5.96 12.44
N LYS A 5 -22.19 4.66 12.61
CA LYS A 5 -20.84 4.10 12.81
C LYS A 5 -19.97 4.30 11.57
N PHE A 6 -20.57 4.33 10.40
CA PHE A 6 -19.93 4.42 9.10
C PHE A 6 -20.52 5.55 8.25
N SER A 7 -19.71 6.08 7.34
CA SER A 7 -20.11 6.95 6.25
C SER A 7 -19.53 6.44 4.94
N PHE A 8 -20.30 6.54 3.86
CA PHE A 8 -19.85 6.13 2.52
C PHE A 8 -19.44 7.34 1.70
N LYS A 9 -18.36 7.21 0.94
CA LYS A 9 -17.89 8.26 0.04
C LYS A 9 -17.08 7.67 -1.10
N SER A 10 -17.31 8.14 -2.31
CA SER A 10 -16.49 7.80 -3.49
C SER A 10 -15.25 8.67 -3.56
N VAL A 11 -14.10 8.09 -3.26
CA VAL A 11 -12.81 8.79 -3.21
C VAL A 11 -11.70 7.95 -3.85
N ASP A 12 -10.60 8.61 -4.21
CA ASP A 12 -9.38 7.91 -4.59
C ASP A 12 -8.49 7.60 -3.36
N GLY A 13 -7.44 6.78 -3.61
CA GLY A 13 -6.54 6.35 -2.54
C GLY A 13 -5.79 7.50 -1.87
N ASN A 14 -5.38 8.52 -2.61
CA ASN A 14 -4.72 9.70 -2.05
C ASN A 14 -5.66 10.47 -1.11
N THR A 15 -6.91 10.65 -1.52
CA THR A 15 -7.94 11.29 -0.69
C THR A 15 -8.22 10.49 0.57
N ALA A 16 -8.34 9.15 0.45
CA ALA A 16 -8.55 8.28 1.61
C ALA A 16 -7.37 8.36 2.61
N ALA A 17 -6.13 8.38 2.12
CA ALA A 17 -4.95 8.54 2.95
C ALA A 17 -4.89 9.93 3.62
N ALA A 18 -5.22 10.99 2.90
CA ALA A 18 -5.27 12.35 3.46
C ALA A 18 -6.30 12.46 4.59
N ILE A 19 -7.52 11.93 4.40
CA ILE A 19 -8.57 11.90 5.42
C ILE A 19 -8.11 11.14 6.68
N GLY A 20 -7.46 9.97 6.48
CA GLY A 20 -6.98 9.13 7.57
C GLY A 20 -5.84 9.77 8.35
N SER A 21 -4.83 10.29 7.64
CA SER A 21 -3.62 10.87 8.23
C SER A 21 -3.87 12.20 8.94
N TYR A 22 -4.77 13.04 8.43
CA TYR A 22 -5.08 14.34 9.03
C TYR A 22 -5.49 14.23 10.50
N LYS A 23 -6.19 13.14 10.85
CA LYS A 23 -6.73 12.92 12.21
C LYS A 23 -5.67 12.96 13.31
N PHE A 24 -4.47 12.45 13.03
CA PHE A 24 -3.40 12.29 14.03
C PHE A 24 -2.14 13.08 13.72
N THR A 25 -2.20 13.99 12.76
CA THR A 25 -1.09 14.87 12.36
C THR A 25 -1.20 16.22 13.07
N GLU A 26 -0.13 16.69 13.70
CA GLU A 26 0.01 18.07 14.22
C GLU A 26 0.81 18.93 13.22
N VAL A 27 1.82 18.32 12.57
CA VAL A 27 2.66 18.99 11.56
C VAL A 27 2.77 18.11 10.32
N ALA A 28 2.48 18.66 9.14
CA ALA A 28 2.76 18.04 7.86
C ALA A 28 3.89 18.81 7.16
N ALA A 29 5.05 18.19 7.00
CA ALA A 29 6.13 18.77 6.20
C ALA A 29 6.16 18.06 4.83
N ILE A 30 6.00 18.82 3.77
CA ILE A 30 5.70 18.30 2.43
C ILE A 30 6.68 18.80 1.37
N PHE A 31 6.89 17.98 0.36
CA PHE A 31 7.44 18.38 -0.93
C PHE A 31 6.72 17.53 -2.00
N PRO A 32 5.89 18.15 -2.87
CA PRO A 32 5.03 17.41 -3.79
C PRO A 32 5.81 16.58 -4.81
N ILE A 33 5.44 15.30 -4.92
CA ILE A 33 5.97 14.38 -5.94
C ILE A 33 4.85 13.45 -6.43
N THR A 34 4.72 13.30 -7.75
CA THR A 34 3.76 12.39 -8.37
C THR A 34 4.13 10.92 -8.05
N PRO A 35 3.18 10.04 -7.68
CA PRO A 35 1.72 10.22 -7.61
C PRO A 35 1.17 10.56 -6.22
N SER A 36 2.00 10.95 -5.26
CA SER A 36 1.62 11.24 -3.86
C SER A 36 1.17 12.69 -3.62
N SER A 37 1.43 13.62 -4.55
CA SER A 37 1.11 15.04 -4.39
C SER A 37 -0.32 15.33 -3.90
N PRO A 38 -1.38 14.65 -4.42
CA PRO A 38 -2.75 14.96 -3.98
C PRO A 38 -3.00 14.70 -2.49
N MET A 39 -2.24 13.81 -1.84
CA MET A 39 -2.34 13.63 -0.38
C MET A 39 -1.97 14.91 0.36
N ALA A 40 -0.84 15.51 0.01
CA ALA A 40 -0.35 16.75 0.62
C ALA A 40 -1.27 17.93 0.30
N GLU A 41 -1.76 18.03 -0.95
CA GLU A 41 -2.69 19.06 -1.42
C GLU A 41 -4.01 19.01 -0.61
N HIS A 42 -4.58 17.84 -0.39
CA HIS A 42 -5.79 17.69 0.42
C HIS A 42 -5.56 18.04 1.89
N VAL A 43 -4.41 17.67 2.46
CA VAL A 43 -4.08 18.04 3.85
C VAL A 43 -3.94 19.56 4.00
N ASP A 44 -3.34 20.23 3.03
CA ASP A 44 -3.23 21.69 3.00
C ASP A 44 -4.61 22.35 2.84
N GLU A 45 -5.45 21.80 1.96
CA GLU A 45 -6.84 22.24 1.79
C GLU A 45 -7.61 22.12 3.11
N TYR A 46 -7.57 20.97 3.79
CA TYR A 46 -8.26 20.77 5.07
C TYR A 46 -7.75 21.75 6.15
N ALA A 47 -6.44 21.97 6.20
CA ALA A 47 -5.85 22.95 7.12
C ALA A 47 -6.31 24.37 6.80
N SER A 48 -6.35 24.79 5.54
CA SER A 48 -6.82 26.11 5.10
C SER A 48 -8.30 26.36 5.44
N GLN A 49 -9.12 25.29 5.44
CA GLN A 49 -10.52 25.30 5.85
C GLN A 49 -10.71 25.32 7.38
N GLY A 50 -9.63 25.23 8.15
CA GLY A 50 -9.67 25.21 9.62
C GLY A 50 -10.15 23.90 10.22
N MET A 51 -10.07 22.78 9.46
CA MET A 51 -10.41 21.45 9.99
C MET A 51 -9.59 21.11 11.20
N LYS A 52 -10.21 20.51 12.22
CA LYS A 52 -9.55 20.12 13.47
C LYS A 52 -9.14 18.65 13.42
N ASN A 53 -7.92 18.36 13.84
CA ASN A 53 -7.42 17.01 14.08
C ASN A 53 -8.00 16.41 15.39
N ALA A 54 -7.57 15.20 15.75
CA ALA A 54 -8.03 14.51 16.96
C ALA A 54 -7.64 15.21 18.25
N PHE A 55 -6.64 16.10 18.22
CA PHE A 55 -6.15 16.89 19.35
C PHE A 55 -6.85 18.24 19.48
N GLY A 56 -7.70 18.60 18.53
CA GLY A 56 -8.46 19.86 18.50
C GLY A 56 -7.74 21.02 17.82
N ASP A 57 -6.61 20.76 17.17
CA ASP A 57 -5.77 21.74 16.50
C ASP A 57 -5.93 21.65 14.96
N VAL A 58 -5.62 22.73 14.26
CA VAL A 58 -5.46 22.74 12.81
C VAL A 58 -4.04 22.25 12.48
N VAL A 59 -3.89 21.34 11.52
CA VAL A 59 -2.58 20.84 11.09
C VAL A 59 -1.73 21.99 10.56
N LYS A 60 -0.49 22.09 11.02
CA LYS A 60 0.46 23.03 10.47
C LYS A 60 1.15 22.42 9.26
N VAL A 61 0.87 22.94 8.08
CA VAL A 61 1.49 22.50 6.84
C VAL A 61 2.71 23.36 6.52
N ALA A 62 3.83 22.74 6.15
CA ALA A 62 5.05 23.41 5.74
C ALA A 62 5.59 22.77 4.46
N GLU A 63 5.57 23.51 3.34
CA GLU A 63 6.21 23.11 2.11
C GLU A 63 7.70 23.43 2.14
N MET A 64 8.51 22.44 1.79
CA MET A 64 9.96 22.49 1.87
C MET A 64 10.58 22.57 0.46
N GLN A 65 11.91 22.64 0.37
CA GLN A 65 12.62 22.77 -0.92
C GLN A 65 12.98 21.42 -1.56
N SER A 66 12.87 20.34 -0.78
CA SER A 66 13.13 18.98 -1.22
C SER A 66 12.56 17.98 -0.22
N GLU A 67 12.49 16.71 -0.63
CA GLU A 67 12.06 15.63 0.26
C GLU A 67 13.04 15.44 1.44
N ALA A 68 14.34 15.65 1.22
CA ALA A 68 15.32 15.64 2.30
C ALA A 68 15.04 16.76 3.31
N GLY A 69 14.67 17.97 2.83
CA GLY A 69 14.23 19.08 3.66
C GLY A 69 12.95 18.76 4.42
N ALA A 70 11.95 18.16 3.76
CA ALA A 70 10.70 17.74 4.38
C ALA A 70 10.95 16.74 5.52
N SER A 71 11.77 15.71 5.29
CA SER A 71 12.12 14.72 6.31
C SER A 71 12.91 15.35 7.48
N GLY A 72 13.78 16.31 7.21
CA GLY A 72 14.48 17.09 8.25
C GLY A 72 13.51 17.92 9.10
N ALA A 73 12.51 18.56 8.48
CA ALA A 73 11.47 19.29 9.17
C ALA A 73 10.57 18.37 10.03
N VAL A 74 10.19 17.17 9.51
CA VAL A 74 9.53 16.12 10.29
C VAL A 74 10.36 15.75 11.52
N HIS A 75 11.67 15.53 11.35
CA HIS A 75 12.58 15.20 12.45
C HIS A 75 12.57 16.31 13.52
N GLY A 76 12.71 17.56 13.10
CA GLY A 76 12.66 18.70 14.03
C GLY A 76 11.33 18.83 14.77
N ALA A 77 10.20 18.63 14.07
CA ALA A 77 8.87 18.65 14.70
C ALA A 77 8.72 17.54 15.75
N LEU A 78 9.14 16.31 15.43
CA LEU A 78 9.11 15.18 16.36
C LEU A 78 10.03 15.42 17.57
N GLN A 79 11.22 15.96 17.38
CA GLN A 79 12.12 16.35 18.48
C GLN A 79 11.48 17.41 19.38
N GLY A 80 10.71 18.33 18.80
CA GLY A 80 9.93 19.33 19.52
C GLY A 80 8.66 18.82 20.19
N GLY A 81 8.32 17.52 20.02
CA GLY A 81 7.15 16.88 20.62
C GLY A 81 5.86 17.05 19.84
N SER A 82 5.93 17.38 18.55
CA SER A 82 4.77 17.41 17.65
C SER A 82 4.73 16.16 16.79
N LEU A 83 3.56 15.51 16.71
CA LEU A 83 3.32 14.36 15.81
C LEU A 83 3.36 14.83 14.37
N ALA A 84 4.26 14.26 13.58
CA ALA A 84 4.57 14.77 12.26
C ALA A 84 4.43 13.70 11.17
N THR A 85 3.94 14.14 10.00
CA THR A 85 3.62 13.32 8.84
C THR A 85 4.25 13.91 7.58
N THR A 86 4.57 13.06 6.62
CA THR A 86 4.96 13.45 5.26
C THR A 86 4.39 12.50 4.21
N TYR A 87 4.35 12.96 2.96
CA TYR A 87 3.78 12.26 1.81
C TYR A 87 4.81 12.25 0.69
N THR A 88 5.14 11.07 0.14
CA THR A 88 6.23 10.98 -0.83
C THR A 88 6.10 9.77 -1.75
N ALA A 89 7.05 9.62 -2.68
CA ALA A 89 7.18 8.50 -3.61
C ALA A 89 8.60 8.44 -4.19
N SER A 90 9.02 7.30 -4.70
CA SER A 90 10.18 7.14 -5.59
C SER A 90 11.49 7.74 -5.01
N GLN A 91 12.22 8.52 -5.81
CA GLN A 91 13.45 9.19 -5.37
C GLN A 91 13.24 10.07 -4.13
N GLY A 92 12.04 10.66 -3.97
CA GLY A 92 11.72 11.45 -2.80
C GLY A 92 11.81 10.64 -1.52
N LEU A 93 11.27 9.40 -1.54
CA LEU A 93 11.40 8.48 -0.40
C LEU A 93 12.87 8.12 -0.14
N LEU A 94 13.67 7.89 -1.19
CA LEU A 94 15.09 7.59 -1.04
C LEU A 94 15.88 8.75 -0.40
N LEU A 95 15.53 9.99 -0.71
CA LEU A 95 16.13 11.17 -0.09
C LEU A 95 15.81 11.29 1.41
N MET A 96 14.75 10.64 1.87
CA MET A 96 14.36 10.60 3.28
C MET A 96 15.08 9.50 4.09
N ILE A 97 15.67 8.49 3.46
CA ILE A 97 16.26 7.31 4.13
C ILE A 97 17.21 7.69 5.28
N PRO A 98 18.14 8.63 5.16
CA PRO A 98 19.02 9.00 6.28
C PRO A 98 18.26 9.47 7.51
N ASN A 99 17.17 10.21 7.33
CA ASN A 99 16.33 10.66 8.42
C ASN A 99 15.45 9.53 8.97
N ILE A 100 14.97 8.61 8.13
CA ILE A 100 14.20 7.44 8.59
C ILE A 100 15.04 6.60 9.57
N TYR A 101 16.32 6.34 9.26
CA TYR A 101 17.23 5.67 10.19
C TYR A 101 17.32 6.41 11.53
N LYS A 102 17.36 7.76 11.50
CA LYS A 102 17.39 8.57 12.71
C LYS A 102 16.09 8.44 13.51
N TRP A 103 14.94 8.50 12.85
CA TRP A 103 13.64 8.35 13.51
C TRP A 103 13.48 7.00 14.18
N VAL A 104 13.97 5.92 13.53
CA VAL A 104 13.99 4.58 14.11
C VAL A 104 14.87 4.50 15.34
N GLY A 105 16.14 4.91 15.22
CA GLY A 105 17.09 4.86 16.33
C GLY A 105 16.74 5.77 17.53
N GLU A 106 15.93 6.82 17.30
CA GLU A 106 15.47 7.75 18.31
C GLU A 106 14.04 7.44 18.79
N GLU A 107 13.43 6.36 18.31
CA GLU A 107 12.07 5.92 18.65
C GLU A 107 11.03 7.05 18.47
N LEU A 108 11.03 7.68 17.30
CA LEU A 108 10.16 8.81 16.98
C LEU A 108 8.96 8.35 16.13
N PRO A 109 7.72 8.70 16.52
CA PRO A 109 6.49 8.26 15.87
C PRO A 109 6.17 9.07 14.59
N ALA A 110 7.07 9.06 13.61
CA ALA A 110 6.82 9.63 12.30
C ALA A 110 5.86 8.74 11.49
N VAL A 111 5.04 9.32 10.62
CA VAL A 111 4.29 8.56 9.63
C VAL A 111 4.55 9.11 8.23
N LEU A 112 4.91 8.19 7.33
CA LEU A 112 5.05 8.48 5.91
C LEU A 112 3.93 7.75 5.16
N HIS A 113 3.16 8.46 4.34
CA HIS A 113 2.24 7.85 3.40
C HIS A 113 2.87 7.87 2.02
N VAL A 114 3.01 6.69 1.41
CA VAL A 114 3.76 6.51 0.18
C VAL A 114 2.88 5.90 -0.91
N ALA A 115 2.66 6.65 -1.98
CA ALA A 115 2.11 6.11 -3.22
C ALA A 115 3.29 5.54 -4.03
N ALA A 116 3.55 4.23 -3.87
CA ALA A 116 4.75 3.56 -4.34
C ALA A 116 4.97 3.73 -5.85
N ARG A 117 6.16 4.15 -6.24
CA ARG A 117 6.52 4.50 -7.61
C ARG A 117 7.91 3.96 -7.98
N ALA A 118 8.05 3.56 -9.25
CA ALA A 118 9.31 3.13 -9.84
C ALA A 118 10.46 4.11 -9.59
N LEU A 119 11.64 3.56 -9.35
CA LEU A 119 12.87 4.36 -9.27
C LEU A 119 13.43 4.63 -10.66
N ALA A 120 13.89 5.85 -10.89
CA ALA A 120 14.62 6.18 -12.10
C ALA A 120 15.96 5.40 -12.14
N SER A 121 16.15 4.65 -13.21
CA SER A 121 17.38 3.90 -13.46
C SER A 121 17.86 4.17 -14.89
N ARG A 122 17.62 3.26 -15.84
CA ARG A 122 17.93 3.50 -17.25
C ARG A 122 17.11 4.64 -17.84
N SER A 123 15.87 4.78 -17.38
CA SER A 123 14.95 5.86 -17.77
C SER A 123 14.04 6.23 -16.62
N LEU A 124 13.45 7.40 -16.67
CA LEU A 124 12.42 7.83 -15.74
C LEU A 124 11.11 7.12 -16.04
N SER A 125 10.49 6.53 -15.02
CA SER A 125 9.08 6.16 -15.04
C SER A 125 8.37 6.80 -13.86
N ILE A 126 7.23 7.44 -14.12
CA ILE A 126 6.37 8.01 -13.05
C ILE A 126 5.38 6.99 -12.53
N PHE A 127 5.28 5.81 -13.15
CA PHE A 127 4.29 4.81 -12.85
C PHE A 127 4.68 3.93 -11.67
N GLY A 128 3.67 3.25 -11.09
CA GLY A 128 3.80 2.52 -9.84
C GLY A 128 4.57 1.22 -9.96
N ASP A 129 5.46 0.98 -9.03
CA ASP A 129 5.97 -0.30 -8.57
C ASP A 129 6.48 -0.14 -7.13
N GLN A 130 7.11 -1.15 -6.56
CA GLN A 130 7.49 -1.16 -5.15
C GLN A 130 9.01 -1.04 -4.92
N ALA A 131 9.77 -0.60 -5.93
CA ALA A 131 11.22 -0.48 -5.81
C ALA A 131 11.65 0.52 -4.73
N ASP A 132 10.93 1.64 -4.60
CA ASP A 132 11.16 2.65 -3.58
C ASP A 132 10.89 2.13 -2.16
N ILE A 133 9.81 1.37 -1.97
CA ILE A 133 9.46 0.73 -0.70
C ILE A 133 10.53 -0.27 -0.30
N TYR A 134 10.94 -1.15 -1.20
CA TYR A 134 11.97 -2.13 -0.92
C TYR A 134 13.34 -1.52 -0.61
N ALA A 135 13.66 -0.35 -1.16
CA ALA A 135 14.88 0.37 -0.79
C ALA A 135 14.89 0.82 0.68
N CYS A 136 13.72 0.98 1.31
CA CYS A 136 13.58 1.37 2.71
C CYS A 136 13.52 0.17 3.69
N ARG A 137 13.45 -1.07 3.23
CA ARG A 137 13.22 -2.27 4.05
C ARG A 137 14.25 -2.49 5.16
N GLN A 138 15.45 -1.95 5.00
CA GLN A 138 16.56 -2.09 5.97
C GLN A 138 16.65 -0.94 6.97
N THR A 139 15.76 0.05 6.91
CA THR A 139 15.82 1.22 7.81
C THR A 139 15.36 0.91 9.24
N GLY A 140 14.61 -0.18 9.44
CA GLY A 140 13.99 -0.55 10.71
C GLY A 140 12.60 0.11 10.92
N ALA A 141 12.11 0.92 9.99
CA ALA A 141 10.76 1.46 10.08
C ALA A 141 9.71 0.36 9.95
N CYS A 142 8.61 0.48 10.68
CA CYS A 142 7.44 -0.35 10.48
C CYS A 142 6.85 -0.08 9.08
N MET A 143 6.48 -1.13 8.34
CA MET A 143 5.99 -0.99 6.96
C MET A 143 4.65 -1.70 6.81
N ILE A 144 3.59 -0.91 6.56
CA ILE A 144 2.20 -1.38 6.42
C ILE A 144 1.72 -1.15 5.00
N CYS A 145 1.23 -2.20 4.35
CA CYS A 145 0.70 -2.18 2.98
C CYS A 145 -0.83 -2.16 2.97
N SER A 146 -1.41 -1.27 2.18
CA SER A 146 -2.82 -1.30 1.78
C SER A 146 -2.97 -1.78 0.34
N HIS A 147 -3.97 -2.65 0.10
CA HIS A 147 -4.15 -3.30 -1.19
C HIS A 147 -5.27 -2.68 -2.05
N SER A 148 -6.15 -1.90 -1.43
CA SER A 148 -7.27 -1.22 -2.09
C SER A 148 -7.51 0.16 -1.46
N VAL A 149 -8.36 0.96 -2.09
CA VAL A 149 -8.78 2.26 -1.53
C VAL A 149 -9.50 2.09 -0.20
N GLN A 150 -10.31 1.03 -0.06
CA GLN A 150 -10.96 0.69 1.22
C GLN A 150 -9.93 0.39 2.31
N GLU A 151 -8.91 -0.39 2.00
CA GLU A 151 -7.87 -0.67 2.98
C GLU A 151 -7.05 0.57 3.35
N ILE A 152 -6.86 1.52 2.43
CA ILE A 152 -6.23 2.81 2.77
C ILE A 152 -7.09 3.58 3.78
N ALA A 153 -8.42 3.63 3.59
CA ALA A 153 -9.31 4.32 4.53
C ALA A 153 -9.24 3.74 5.95
N ASP A 154 -9.02 2.44 6.07
CA ASP A 154 -8.90 1.73 7.35
C ASP A 154 -7.47 1.78 7.93
N LEU A 155 -6.44 1.62 7.09
CA LEU A 155 -5.06 1.45 7.56
C LEU A 155 -4.27 2.77 7.66
N ALA A 156 -4.67 3.84 6.97
CA ALA A 156 -4.00 5.12 7.11
C ALA A 156 -4.10 5.68 8.55
N PRO A 157 -5.28 5.77 9.18
CA PRO A 157 -5.35 6.17 10.59
C PRO A 157 -4.72 5.14 11.53
N LEU A 158 -4.83 3.83 11.23
CA LEU A 158 -4.19 2.77 12.01
C LEU A 158 -2.67 2.94 12.06
N ALA A 159 -2.03 3.29 10.95
CA ALA A 159 -0.58 3.51 10.88
C ALA A 159 -0.11 4.55 11.91
N HIS A 160 -0.87 5.62 12.11
CA HIS A 160 -0.58 6.63 13.14
C HIS A 160 -0.72 6.07 14.57
N LEU A 161 -1.75 5.26 14.82
CA LEU A 161 -1.94 4.64 16.14
C LEU A 161 -0.80 3.68 16.47
N VAL A 162 -0.35 2.88 15.47
CA VAL A 162 0.83 2.01 15.61
C VAL A 162 2.08 2.84 15.91
N ALA A 163 2.33 3.89 15.12
CA ALA A 163 3.49 4.76 15.31
C ALA A 163 3.55 5.34 16.72
N ILE A 164 2.44 5.88 17.21
CA ILE A 164 2.33 6.51 18.52
C ILE A 164 2.55 5.49 19.64
N LYS A 165 1.83 4.37 19.62
CA LYS A 165 1.87 3.37 20.70
C LYS A 165 3.17 2.58 20.73
N ALA A 166 3.71 2.23 19.57
CA ALA A 166 4.99 1.54 19.48
C ALA A 166 6.21 2.48 19.58
N SER A 167 6.04 3.80 19.49
CA SER A 167 7.14 4.78 19.40
C SER A 167 8.09 4.48 18.24
N THR A 168 7.56 4.28 17.05
CA THR A 168 8.32 3.89 15.85
C THR A 168 7.85 4.66 14.63
N PRO A 169 8.72 4.96 13.65
CA PRO A 169 8.23 5.47 12.38
C PRO A 169 7.49 4.39 11.59
N VAL A 170 6.41 4.76 10.92
CA VAL A 170 5.63 3.88 10.05
C VAL A 170 5.64 4.39 8.63
N ILE A 171 6.01 3.54 7.68
CA ILE A 171 5.80 3.73 6.25
C ILE A 171 4.51 2.98 5.90
N HIS A 172 3.42 3.73 5.74
CA HIS A 172 2.18 3.22 5.19
C HIS A 172 2.19 3.43 3.68
N PHE A 173 2.11 2.36 2.91
CA PHE A 173 2.24 2.41 1.46
C PHE A 173 1.15 1.65 0.72
N PHE A 174 0.94 2.06 -0.51
CA PHE A 174 0.02 1.46 -1.47
C PHE A 174 0.52 1.74 -2.89
N ASP A 175 0.00 1.00 -3.86
CA ASP A 175 0.46 1.12 -5.24
C ASP A 175 0.15 2.50 -5.83
N GLY A 176 1.19 3.17 -6.31
CA GLY A 176 1.08 4.42 -7.05
C GLY A 176 0.26 4.24 -8.34
N PHE A 177 -0.53 5.25 -8.69
CA PHE A 177 -1.53 5.27 -9.74
C PHE A 177 -2.62 4.22 -9.55
N ARG A 178 -2.30 2.93 -9.51
CA ARG A 178 -3.30 1.86 -9.50
C ARG A 178 -4.21 1.89 -8.27
N THR A 179 -3.68 2.21 -7.09
CA THR A 179 -4.49 2.40 -5.88
C THR A 179 -4.64 3.88 -5.55
N SER A 180 -3.56 4.66 -5.68
CA SER A 180 -3.56 6.08 -5.28
C SER A 180 -4.55 6.95 -6.06
N HIS A 181 -4.82 6.62 -7.32
CA HIS A 181 -5.73 7.35 -8.22
C HIS A 181 -6.98 6.56 -8.63
N GLU A 182 -7.13 5.34 -8.17
CA GLU A 182 -8.35 4.57 -8.36
C GLU A 182 -9.45 5.13 -7.46
N ILE A 183 -10.61 5.43 -8.05
CA ILE A 183 -11.79 5.83 -7.28
C ILE A 183 -12.59 4.58 -6.91
N GLN A 184 -12.92 4.45 -5.64
CA GLN A 184 -13.85 3.45 -5.11
C GLN A 184 -14.88 4.12 -4.20
N ASN A 185 -16.06 3.53 -4.11
CA ASN A 185 -16.99 3.84 -3.04
C ASN A 185 -16.54 3.10 -1.79
N VAL A 186 -16.11 3.84 -0.77
CA VAL A 186 -15.51 3.31 0.46
C VAL A 186 -16.31 3.68 1.69
N GLU A 187 -16.23 2.82 2.67
CA GLU A 187 -16.85 2.95 3.98
C GLU A 187 -15.82 3.51 4.97
N PHE A 188 -16.05 4.70 5.49
CA PHE A 188 -15.22 5.31 6.52
C PHE A 188 -15.79 5.08 7.91
N ILE A 189 -14.97 4.60 8.84
CA ILE A 189 -15.31 4.53 10.25
C ILE A 189 -15.32 5.96 10.82
N ASN A 190 -16.26 6.26 11.69
CA ASN A 190 -16.41 7.59 12.27
C ASN A 190 -15.20 8.01 13.13
N ASP A 191 -15.02 9.32 13.30
CA ASP A 191 -13.87 9.90 14.01
C ASP A 191 -13.83 9.54 15.50
N GLU A 192 -14.98 9.26 16.11
CA GLU A 192 -15.07 8.90 17.52
C GLU A 192 -14.41 7.54 17.80
N PHE A 193 -14.61 6.57 16.90
CA PHE A 193 -13.92 5.28 16.97
C PHE A 193 -12.39 5.45 17.02
N TRP A 194 -11.85 6.23 16.07
CA TRP A 194 -10.42 6.47 15.98
C TRP A 194 -9.85 7.21 17.21
N LYS A 195 -10.60 8.21 17.71
CA LYS A 195 -10.22 8.95 18.94
C LYS A 195 -10.21 8.05 20.18
N ASN A 196 -11.12 7.10 20.25
CA ASN A 196 -11.20 6.15 21.36
C ASN A 196 -10.06 5.10 21.33
N LEU A 197 -9.52 4.80 20.14
CA LEU A 197 -8.36 3.92 20.00
C LEU A 197 -7.02 4.60 20.31
N LEU A 198 -6.98 5.93 20.37
CA LEU A 198 -5.75 6.67 20.62
C LEU A 198 -5.23 6.40 22.04
N ASP A 199 -4.02 5.89 22.13
CA ASP A 199 -3.30 5.73 23.39
C ASP A 199 -2.79 7.08 23.89
N LYS A 200 -3.56 7.68 24.82
CA LYS A 200 -3.26 9.03 25.37
C LYS A 200 -2.00 9.05 26.22
N ASP A 201 -1.68 7.95 26.88
CA ASP A 201 -0.48 7.82 27.69
C ASP A 201 0.76 7.75 26.78
N ALA A 202 0.67 7.05 25.65
CA ALA A 202 1.75 7.04 24.66
C ALA A 202 2.00 8.44 24.07
N VAL A 203 0.94 9.21 23.76
CA VAL A 203 1.07 10.62 23.35
C VAL A 203 1.73 11.46 24.43
N ALA A 204 1.28 11.34 25.68
CA ALA A 204 1.85 12.08 26.81
C ALA A 204 3.33 11.73 27.02
N ASN A 205 3.68 10.44 26.94
CA ASN A 205 5.06 9.97 27.05
C ASN A 205 5.94 10.47 25.91
N PHE A 206 5.43 10.48 24.68
CA PHE A 206 6.14 11.07 23.54
C PHE A 206 6.42 12.56 23.77
N LYS A 207 5.40 13.35 24.14
CA LYS A 207 5.55 14.79 24.41
C LYS A 207 6.47 15.07 25.60
N LYS A 208 6.47 14.21 26.63
CA LYS A 208 7.38 14.32 27.78
C LYS A 208 8.85 14.09 27.40
N ARG A 209 9.10 13.26 26.38
CA ARG A 209 10.46 13.01 25.85
C ARG A 209 10.95 14.10 24.88
N ALA A 210 10.12 15.09 24.56
CA ALA A 210 10.50 16.17 23.66
C ALA A 210 11.69 16.96 24.18
N LEU A 211 12.50 17.46 23.26
CA LEU A 211 13.61 18.37 23.58
C LEU A 211 13.04 19.69 24.13
N ASN A 212 13.15 19.88 25.44
CA ASN A 212 12.67 21.06 26.13
C ASN A 212 13.74 21.58 27.08
N PRO A 213 14.32 22.76 26.84
CA PRO A 213 15.39 23.29 27.65
C PRO A 213 14.97 23.57 29.10
N HIS A 214 13.68 23.73 29.38
CA HIS A 214 13.15 24.01 30.70
C HIS A 214 12.67 22.79 31.48
N GLY A 215 12.34 21.70 30.78
CA GLY A 215 11.78 20.50 31.39
C GLY A 215 12.57 19.22 31.14
N HIS A 216 13.06 19.02 29.93
CA HIS A 216 13.78 17.83 29.53
C HIS A 216 14.90 18.19 28.57
N ALA A 217 16.03 18.58 29.11
CA ALA A 217 17.24 18.88 28.35
C ALA A 217 17.98 17.57 28.06
N VAL A 218 17.66 16.95 26.93
CA VAL A 218 18.29 15.70 26.45
C VAL A 218 18.80 15.88 25.03
N THR A 219 19.97 15.34 24.73
CA THR A 219 20.45 15.18 23.35
C THR A 219 20.17 13.77 22.86
N ARG A 220 19.76 13.66 21.61
CA ARG A 220 19.58 12.39 20.91
C ARG A 220 20.47 12.33 19.70
N GLY A 221 20.78 11.10 19.25
CA GLY A 221 21.56 10.91 18.04
C GLY A 221 22.99 11.38 18.14
N GLY A 222 23.60 11.24 19.31
CA GLY A 222 25.03 11.46 19.53
C GLY A 222 25.88 10.45 18.79
N ALA A 223 27.22 10.57 18.95
CA ALA A 223 28.18 9.61 18.43
C ALA A 223 28.35 8.44 19.42
N GLU A 224 28.34 7.24 18.90
CA GLU A 224 28.69 6.01 19.63
C GLU A 224 29.96 5.42 19.04
N ASN A 225 30.86 4.96 19.91
CA ASN A 225 32.07 4.29 19.49
C ASN A 225 31.85 2.78 19.28
N ASP A 226 32.90 2.10 18.85
CA ASP A 226 32.91 0.67 18.55
C ASP A 226 32.62 -0.22 19.76
N ASP A 227 32.81 0.29 20.96
CA ASP A 227 32.57 -0.42 22.22
C ASP A 227 31.06 -0.57 22.58
N ILE A 228 30.17 0.32 22.10
CA ILE A 228 28.76 0.31 22.47
C ILE A 228 27.79 0.26 21.28
N CYS A 229 28.16 0.72 20.09
CA CYS A 229 27.27 0.85 18.94
C CYS A 229 26.61 -0.47 18.54
N PHE A 230 27.34 -1.57 18.51
CA PHE A 230 26.79 -2.88 18.15
C PHE A 230 25.76 -3.36 19.19
N GLN A 231 26.08 -3.22 20.49
CA GLN A 231 25.14 -3.59 21.56
C GLN A 231 23.88 -2.73 21.53
N GLY A 232 24.00 -1.44 21.26
CA GLY A 232 22.88 -0.52 21.10
C GLY A 232 21.95 -0.94 19.95
N ARG A 233 22.53 -1.42 18.83
CA ARG A 233 21.75 -1.97 17.70
C ARG A 233 21.02 -3.25 18.08
N GLU A 234 21.65 -4.19 18.76
CA GLU A 234 21.03 -5.44 19.21
C GLU A 234 19.91 -5.21 20.24
N ALA A 235 20.00 -4.16 21.05
CA ALA A 235 18.94 -3.81 22.00
C ALA A 235 17.62 -3.43 21.31
N GLN A 236 17.64 -3.06 20.04
CA GLN A 236 16.43 -2.75 19.25
C GLN A 236 15.57 -3.99 18.96
N ASN A 237 16.10 -5.21 19.06
CA ASN A 237 15.35 -6.44 18.79
C ASN A 237 14.06 -6.55 19.62
N LEU A 238 14.10 -6.18 20.91
CA LEU A 238 12.92 -6.16 21.77
C LEU A 238 11.87 -5.13 21.34
N HIS A 239 12.34 -4.02 20.77
CA HIS A 239 11.44 -2.98 20.26
C HIS A 239 10.72 -3.47 18.97
N GLU A 240 11.41 -4.19 18.10
CA GLU A 240 10.85 -4.77 16.88
C GLU A 240 9.73 -5.78 17.20
N GLU A 241 9.91 -6.65 18.20
CA GLU A 241 8.87 -7.57 18.67
C GLU A 241 7.63 -6.81 19.16
N LYS A 242 7.82 -5.75 19.94
CA LYS A 242 6.73 -4.89 20.41
C LYS A 242 5.95 -4.25 19.26
N ILE A 243 6.60 -3.85 18.17
CA ILE A 243 5.94 -3.28 16.99
C ILE A 243 4.94 -4.26 16.41
N VAL A 244 5.32 -5.54 16.27
CA VAL A 244 4.42 -6.59 15.75
C VAL A 244 3.20 -6.75 16.64
N ASP A 245 3.38 -6.83 17.95
CA ASP A 245 2.27 -7.00 18.90
C ASP A 245 1.29 -5.82 18.86
N VAL A 246 1.81 -4.59 18.83
CA VAL A 246 0.99 -3.37 18.72
C VAL A 246 0.24 -3.32 17.38
N ALA A 247 0.88 -3.68 16.28
CA ALA A 247 0.23 -3.74 14.98
C ALA A 247 -0.91 -4.79 14.99
N CYS A 248 -0.66 -5.98 15.54
CA CYS A 248 -1.67 -7.03 15.68
C CYS A 248 -2.88 -6.57 16.50
N GLU A 249 -2.65 -5.88 17.63
CA GLU A 249 -3.72 -5.33 18.46
C GLU A 249 -4.62 -4.38 17.66
N TYR A 250 -4.05 -3.45 16.90
CA TYR A 250 -4.83 -2.51 16.10
C TYR A 250 -5.49 -3.16 14.89
N PHE A 251 -4.82 -4.08 14.21
CA PHE A 251 -5.44 -4.89 13.16
C PHE A 251 -6.68 -5.62 13.66
N GLN A 252 -6.60 -6.25 14.82
CA GLN A 252 -7.73 -6.94 15.43
C GLN A 252 -8.89 -5.98 15.71
N LYS A 253 -8.63 -4.84 16.35
CA LYS A 253 -9.67 -3.84 16.70
C LYS A 253 -10.39 -3.31 15.47
N VAL A 254 -9.65 -3.04 14.37
CA VAL A 254 -10.24 -2.58 13.12
C VAL A 254 -11.02 -3.72 12.44
N SER A 255 -10.51 -4.96 12.46
CA SER A 255 -11.22 -6.12 11.94
C SER A 255 -12.55 -6.35 12.65
N GLU A 256 -12.58 -6.28 13.98
CA GLU A 256 -13.79 -6.42 14.80
C GLU A 256 -14.80 -5.29 14.52
N ALA A 257 -14.32 -4.08 14.26
CA ALA A 257 -15.16 -2.95 13.97
C ALA A 257 -15.80 -3.00 12.58
N THR A 258 -15.07 -3.50 11.58
CA THR A 258 -15.44 -3.42 10.16
C THR A 258 -15.94 -4.75 9.59
N GLY A 259 -15.59 -5.87 10.21
CA GLY A 259 -15.77 -7.20 9.63
C GLY A 259 -14.78 -7.54 8.50
N ARG A 260 -13.87 -6.63 8.15
CA ARG A 260 -12.79 -6.86 7.19
C ARG A 260 -11.59 -7.49 7.89
N PRO A 261 -10.98 -8.57 7.35
CA PRO A 261 -9.87 -9.24 8.02
C PRO A 261 -8.58 -8.43 7.86
N TYR A 262 -7.99 -7.99 8.97
CA TYR A 262 -6.66 -7.38 9.04
C TYR A 262 -5.78 -8.16 10.01
N ALA A 263 -4.59 -8.51 9.56
CA ALA A 263 -3.53 -9.18 10.30
C ALA A 263 -2.20 -8.95 9.57
N PRO A 264 -1.04 -9.25 10.15
CA PRO A 264 0.23 -9.19 9.42
C PRO A 264 0.21 -9.91 8.07
N PHE A 265 -0.43 -11.08 8.03
CA PHE A 265 -0.72 -11.86 6.83
C PHE A 265 -2.18 -12.32 6.88
N VAL A 266 -2.88 -12.21 5.77
CA VAL A 266 -4.28 -12.65 5.65
C VAL A 266 -4.40 -13.68 4.55
N TYR A 267 -4.94 -14.85 4.91
CA TYR A 267 -5.22 -15.93 3.97
C TYR A 267 -6.60 -15.77 3.32
N PHE A 268 -6.68 -16.01 2.02
CA PHE A 268 -7.91 -16.13 1.26
C PHE A 268 -7.83 -17.32 0.30
N GLY A 269 -8.75 -18.26 0.36
CA GLY A 269 -8.77 -19.41 -0.53
C GLY A 269 -9.31 -20.68 0.10
N ASP A 270 -9.07 -21.81 -0.55
CA ASP A 270 -9.44 -23.14 -0.07
C ASP A 270 -8.64 -23.50 1.20
N PRO A 271 -9.27 -23.93 2.31
CA PRO A 271 -8.57 -24.30 3.54
C PRO A 271 -7.60 -25.48 3.37
N ASN A 272 -7.77 -26.26 2.31
CA ASN A 272 -6.88 -27.36 1.93
C ASN A 272 -6.06 -27.03 0.66
N ALA A 273 -5.76 -25.77 0.44
CA ALA A 273 -4.97 -25.35 -0.71
C ALA A 273 -3.62 -26.07 -0.77
N THR A 274 -3.24 -26.49 -1.94
CA THR A 274 -1.92 -27.08 -2.21
C THR A 274 -0.97 -26.10 -2.87
N LYS A 275 -1.51 -25.04 -3.49
CA LYS A 275 -0.80 -23.96 -4.16
C LYS A 275 -1.27 -22.63 -3.62
N VAL A 276 -0.33 -21.72 -3.33
CA VAL A 276 -0.62 -20.39 -2.78
C VAL A 276 0.22 -19.34 -3.49
N ILE A 277 -0.39 -18.18 -3.76
CA ILE A 277 0.34 -16.97 -4.14
C ILE A 277 0.51 -16.10 -2.90
N ILE A 278 1.70 -15.53 -2.69
CA ILE A 278 1.97 -14.50 -1.68
C ILE A 278 2.31 -13.21 -2.42
N ALA A 279 1.63 -12.11 -2.08
CA ALA A 279 1.85 -10.82 -2.73
C ALA A 279 1.46 -9.63 -1.83
N MET A 280 1.91 -8.43 -2.23
CA MET A 280 1.55 -7.13 -1.67
C MET A 280 0.93 -6.23 -2.73
N GLY A 281 0.11 -5.29 -2.29
CA GLY A 281 -0.47 -4.26 -3.15
C GLY A 281 -1.69 -4.71 -3.95
N SER A 282 -2.05 -3.92 -4.94
CA SER A 282 -3.31 -4.04 -5.67
C SER A 282 -3.51 -5.36 -6.42
N VAL A 283 -2.45 -6.07 -6.77
CA VAL A 283 -2.53 -7.39 -7.43
C VAL A 283 -3.28 -8.41 -6.60
N THR A 284 -3.30 -8.25 -5.28
CA THR A 284 -4.02 -9.17 -4.39
C THR A 284 -5.53 -9.12 -4.62
N GLU A 285 -6.07 -7.98 -5.03
CA GLU A 285 -7.48 -7.84 -5.39
C GLU A 285 -7.79 -8.63 -6.68
N THR A 286 -6.98 -8.48 -7.73
CA THR A 286 -7.07 -9.33 -8.94
C THR A 286 -6.94 -10.83 -8.58
N ALA A 287 -6.04 -11.17 -7.67
CA ALA A 287 -5.83 -12.56 -7.24
C ALA A 287 -7.05 -13.12 -6.47
N ILE A 288 -7.78 -12.32 -5.70
CA ILE A 288 -9.05 -12.72 -5.06
C ILE A 288 -10.06 -13.20 -6.10
N GLU A 289 -10.21 -12.46 -7.21
CA GLU A 289 -11.12 -12.86 -8.29
C GLU A 289 -10.71 -14.22 -8.92
N VAL A 290 -9.41 -14.36 -9.21
CA VAL A 290 -8.88 -15.60 -9.80
C VAL A 290 -9.02 -16.79 -8.86
N VAL A 291 -8.64 -16.65 -7.59
CA VAL A 291 -8.78 -17.69 -6.58
C VAL A 291 -10.25 -18.08 -6.42
N THR A 292 -11.15 -17.10 -6.39
CA THR A 292 -12.60 -17.35 -6.32
C THR A 292 -13.10 -18.15 -7.51
N ASP A 293 -12.67 -17.83 -8.74
CA ASP A 293 -13.04 -18.54 -9.96
C ASP A 293 -12.49 -19.97 -9.99
N LEU A 294 -11.21 -20.14 -9.64
CA LEU A 294 -10.56 -21.45 -9.59
C LEU A 294 -11.17 -22.38 -8.53
N MET A 295 -11.51 -21.83 -7.34
CA MET A 295 -12.21 -22.59 -6.31
C MET A 295 -13.60 -23.08 -6.79
N LYS A 296 -14.35 -22.25 -7.52
CA LYS A 296 -15.62 -22.67 -8.15
C LYS A 296 -15.43 -23.82 -9.16
N LYS A 297 -14.26 -23.91 -9.76
CA LYS A 297 -13.86 -25.00 -10.66
C LYS A 297 -13.29 -26.22 -9.93
N GLY A 298 -13.22 -26.18 -8.59
CA GLY A 298 -12.76 -27.28 -7.73
C GLY A 298 -11.24 -27.31 -7.50
N GLU A 299 -10.51 -26.25 -7.87
CA GLU A 299 -9.08 -26.16 -7.62
C GLU A 299 -8.79 -25.76 -6.16
N LYS A 300 -7.74 -26.34 -5.59
CA LYS A 300 -7.28 -26.09 -4.21
C LYS A 300 -6.16 -25.06 -4.20
N VAL A 301 -6.56 -23.81 -4.33
CA VAL A 301 -5.66 -22.66 -4.44
C VAL A 301 -5.94 -21.63 -3.36
N GLY A 302 -4.95 -20.78 -3.07
CA GLY A 302 -5.09 -19.71 -2.11
C GLY A 302 -4.18 -18.53 -2.39
N LEU A 303 -4.43 -17.47 -1.65
CA LEU A 303 -3.69 -16.21 -1.64
C LEU A 303 -3.33 -15.84 -0.22
N ILE A 304 -2.12 -15.35 0.02
CA ILE A 304 -1.73 -14.66 1.25
C ILE A 304 -1.42 -13.22 0.91
N LYS A 305 -2.20 -12.31 1.52
CA LYS A 305 -2.00 -10.86 1.46
C LYS A 305 -1.05 -10.45 2.58
N VAL A 306 -0.03 -9.65 2.28
CA VAL A 306 0.93 -9.14 3.27
C VAL A 306 0.56 -7.70 3.64
N HIS A 307 0.06 -7.47 4.86
CA HIS A 307 -0.23 -6.13 5.37
C HIS A 307 0.96 -5.56 6.18
N LEU A 308 1.59 -6.37 7.04
CA LEU A 308 2.79 -5.96 7.78
C LEU A 308 4.03 -6.56 7.12
N TYR A 309 4.71 -5.75 6.31
CA TYR A 309 5.92 -6.18 5.63
C TYR A 309 7.16 -6.08 6.55
N ARG A 310 7.23 -5.07 7.42
CA ARG A 310 8.30 -4.90 8.43
C ARG A 310 7.71 -4.47 9.77
N PRO A 311 8.14 -5.09 10.89
CA PRO A 311 8.99 -6.29 10.97
C PRO A 311 8.33 -7.52 10.34
N PHE A 312 9.12 -8.37 9.66
CA PHE A 312 8.59 -9.57 9.00
C PHE A 312 8.43 -10.72 10.01
N SER A 313 7.20 -11.05 10.36
CA SER A 313 6.93 -12.00 11.43
C SER A 313 6.82 -13.44 10.94
N VAL A 314 7.85 -14.23 11.15
CA VAL A 314 7.86 -15.67 10.85
C VAL A 314 6.71 -16.40 11.53
N LYS A 315 6.46 -16.12 12.82
CA LYS A 315 5.37 -16.70 13.62
C LYS A 315 4.02 -16.53 12.93
N HIS A 316 3.70 -15.31 12.49
CA HIS A 316 2.41 -15.01 11.89
C HIS A 316 2.29 -15.58 10.47
N LEU A 317 3.36 -15.56 9.68
CA LEU A 317 3.34 -16.21 8.36
C LEU A 317 3.10 -17.71 8.48
N MET A 318 3.81 -18.41 9.37
CA MET A 318 3.63 -19.86 9.57
C MET A 318 2.22 -20.21 10.04
N ALA A 319 1.63 -19.38 10.89
CA ALA A 319 0.24 -19.58 11.34
C ALA A 319 -0.80 -19.35 10.22
N THR A 320 -0.44 -18.61 9.17
CA THR A 320 -1.33 -18.25 8.06
C THR A 320 -1.29 -19.27 6.92
N ILE A 321 -0.15 -19.97 6.72
CA ILE A 321 0.00 -20.95 5.63
C ILE A 321 -0.76 -22.24 5.95
N PRO A 322 -1.75 -22.67 5.14
CA PRO A 322 -2.39 -23.97 5.32
C PRO A 322 -1.41 -25.15 5.34
N ALA A 323 -1.66 -26.12 6.20
CA ALA A 323 -0.78 -27.28 6.37
C ALA A 323 -0.61 -28.12 5.09
N SER A 324 -1.60 -28.07 4.20
CA SER A 324 -1.66 -28.80 2.92
C SER A 324 -0.81 -28.19 1.83
N VAL A 325 -0.31 -26.94 1.99
CA VAL A 325 0.45 -26.22 0.96
C VAL A 325 1.76 -26.95 0.66
N LYS A 326 2.03 -27.12 -0.63
CA LYS A 326 3.24 -27.74 -1.19
C LYS A 326 4.02 -26.79 -2.08
N LYS A 327 3.34 -25.82 -2.70
CA LYS A 327 3.96 -24.88 -3.64
C LYS A 327 3.50 -23.46 -3.38
N ILE A 328 4.44 -22.53 -3.39
CA ILE A 328 4.20 -21.11 -3.22
C ILE A 328 4.84 -20.36 -4.38
N ALA A 329 4.08 -19.46 -5.00
CA ALA A 329 4.62 -18.42 -5.85
C ALA A 329 4.61 -17.10 -5.08
N VAL A 330 5.76 -16.45 -4.95
CA VAL A 330 5.88 -15.12 -4.37
C VAL A 330 5.98 -14.11 -5.50
N LEU A 331 5.07 -13.15 -5.54
CA LEU A 331 5.01 -12.13 -6.57
C LEU A 331 5.53 -10.80 -6.03
N ASP A 332 6.64 -10.34 -6.58
CA ASP A 332 7.25 -9.05 -6.29
C ASP A 332 7.01 -8.06 -7.43
N ARG A 333 6.53 -6.84 -7.08
CA ARG A 333 6.34 -5.74 -8.03
C ARG A 333 7.60 -4.90 -8.13
N THR A 334 8.73 -5.55 -8.30
CA THR A 334 10.06 -4.93 -8.44
C THR A 334 11.02 -5.84 -9.15
N LYS A 335 12.16 -5.27 -9.54
CA LYS A 335 13.37 -6.01 -9.89
C LYS A 335 14.53 -5.42 -9.09
N GLU A 336 15.15 -6.22 -8.22
CA GLU A 336 16.35 -5.82 -7.48
C GLU A 336 17.61 -6.23 -8.27
N PRO A 337 18.32 -5.30 -8.90
CA PRO A 337 19.51 -5.64 -9.69
C PRO A 337 20.62 -6.26 -8.83
N GLY A 338 21.17 -7.39 -9.30
CA GLY A 338 22.29 -8.05 -8.62
C GLY A 338 21.90 -8.93 -7.43
N SER A 339 20.61 -9.07 -7.11
CA SER A 339 20.13 -10.01 -6.11
C SER A 339 19.78 -11.36 -6.73
N ASP A 340 19.91 -12.44 -5.96
CA ASP A 340 19.51 -13.80 -6.36
C ASP A 340 17.98 -14.01 -6.35
N GLY A 341 17.23 -13.05 -5.84
CA GLY A 341 15.76 -13.04 -5.80
C GLY A 341 15.24 -11.68 -5.36
N GLU A 342 13.94 -11.47 -5.54
CA GLU A 342 13.29 -10.24 -5.15
C GLU A 342 13.03 -10.22 -3.63
N PRO A 343 12.87 -9.04 -3.00
CA PRO A 343 12.89 -8.94 -1.54
C PRO A 343 11.82 -9.75 -0.81
N LEU A 344 10.56 -9.73 -1.25
CA LEU A 344 9.49 -10.51 -0.58
C LEU A 344 9.74 -12.01 -0.73
N TYR A 345 10.18 -12.45 -1.92
CA TYR A 345 10.54 -13.84 -2.16
C TYR A 345 11.64 -14.31 -1.20
N LEU A 346 12.71 -13.54 -1.03
CA LEU A 346 13.81 -13.87 -0.12
C LEU A 346 13.34 -13.92 1.34
N ASP A 347 12.49 -12.98 1.76
CA ASP A 347 11.92 -12.97 3.10
C ASP A 347 11.04 -14.21 3.37
N VAL A 348 10.22 -14.62 2.39
CA VAL A 348 9.38 -15.83 2.51
C VAL A 348 10.24 -17.09 2.58
N VAL A 349 11.26 -17.22 1.73
CA VAL A 349 12.20 -18.36 1.75
C VAL A 349 12.88 -18.47 3.10
N ALA A 350 13.40 -17.35 3.63
CA ALA A 350 14.05 -17.32 4.95
C ALA A 350 13.07 -17.69 6.07
N ALA A 351 11.82 -17.18 6.00
CA ALA A 351 10.78 -17.46 7.00
C ALA A 351 10.36 -18.94 6.99
N LEU A 352 10.20 -19.55 5.82
CA LEU A 352 9.86 -20.98 5.71
C LEU A 352 10.96 -21.86 6.29
N ARG A 353 12.23 -21.51 6.03
CA ARG A 353 13.39 -22.18 6.63
C ARG A 353 13.36 -22.11 8.16
N GLN A 354 13.16 -20.90 8.71
CA GLN A 354 13.07 -20.70 10.16
C GLN A 354 11.86 -21.40 10.77
N GLY A 355 10.74 -21.44 10.04
CA GLY A 355 9.49 -22.05 10.47
C GLY A 355 9.42 -23.58 10.27
N GLY A 356 10.48 -24.22 9.75
CA GLY A 356 10.53 -25.66 9.52
C GLY A 356 9.61 -26.15 8.41
N ARG A 357 9.28 -25.32 7.42
CA ARG A 357 8.47 -25.66 6.24
C ARG A 357 9.31 -25.72 4.96
N GLU A 358 10.46 -26.36 5.03
CA GLU A 358 11.35 -26.59 3.88
C GLU A 358 10.78 -27.61 2.88
N ASP A 359 9.68 -28.27 3.25
CA ASP A 359 8.92 -29.17 2.37
C ASP A 359 8.12 -28.44 1.28
N ILE A 360 8.05 -27.11 1.35
CA ILE A 360 7.33 -26.26 0.39
C ILE A 360 8.29 -25.77 -0.70
N GLU A 361 7.95 -26.07 -1.96
CA GLU A 361 8.62 -25.46 -3.11
C GLU A 361 8.21 -23.97 -3.24
N VAL A 362 9.19 -23.07 -3.34
CA VAL A 362 8.94 -21.63 -3.45
C VAL A 362 9.55 -21.07 -4.74
N LEU A 363 8.73 -20.42 -5.54
CA LEU A 363 9.14 -19.75 -6.78
C LEU A 363 8.92 -18.24 -6.66
N GLY A 364 9.95 -17.44 -6.97
CA GLY A 364 9.85 -15.99 -7.08
C GLY A 364 9.45 -15.55 -8.48
N GLY A 365 8.53 -14.60 -8.59
CA GLY A 365 8.09 -14.03 -9.85
C GLY A 365 7.97 -12.52 -9.83
N ARG A 366 8.24 -11.87 -10.96
CA ARG A 366 8.13 -10.42 -11.17
C ARG A 366 6.92 -10.09 -12.04
N TYR A 367 6.18 -9.06 -11.62
CA TYR A 367 4.98 -8.59 -12.33
C TYR A 367 4.84 -7.08 -12.22
N GLY A 368 4.04 -6.48 -13.07
CA GLY A 368 3.42 -5.16 -12.86
C GLY A 368 4.36 -3.97 -12.71
N ILE A 369 5.67 -4.11 -12.96
CA ILE A 369 6.67 -3.02 -12.87
C ILE A 369 6.22 -1.84 -13.73
N SER A 370 6.39 -0.62 -13.21
CA SER A 370 5.98 0.63 -13.89
C SER A 370 4.52 0.60 -14.35
N SER A 371 3.62 0.09 -13.50
CA SER A 371 2.17 -0.04 -13.76
C SER A 371 1.83 -0.88 -15.00
N ARG A 372 2.68 -1.83 -15.41
CA ARG A 372 2.27 -2.81 -16.41
C ARG A 372 1.03 -3.52 -15.93
N ASP A 373 -0.04 -3.52 -16.72
CA ASP A 373 -1.34 -4.08 -16.34
C ASP A 373 -1.22 -5.58 -16.02
N THR A 374 -1.82 -5.99 -14.91
CA THR A 374 -1.79 -7.38 -14.44
C THR A 374 -3.21 -7.91 -14.36
N GLN A 375 -3.57 -8.70 -15.34
CA GLN A 375 -4.93 -9.21 -15.57
C GLN A 375 -5.15 -10.57 -14.92
N PRO A 376 -6.41 -11.04 -14.78
CA PRO A 376 -6.73 -12.37 -14.27
C PRO A 376 -5.98 -13.50 -14.96
N LYS A 377 -5.82 -13.44 -16.31
CA LYS A 377 -5.05 -14.42 -17.08
C LYS A 377 -3.60 -14.56 -16.62
N HIS A 378 -2.98 -13.46 -16.19
CA HIS A 378 -1.61 -13.47 -15.69
C HIS A 378 -1.53 -14.19 -14.34
N ILE A 379 -2.47 -13.94 -13.43
CA ILE A 379 -2.52 -14.62 -12.12
C ILE A 379 -2.86 -16.11 -12.28
N LYS A 380 -3.80 -16.44 -13.17
CA LYS A 380 -4.11 -17.83 -13.52
C LYS A 380 -2.87 -18.58 -14.02
N SER A 381 -2.09 -17.94 -14.91
CA SER A 381 -0.87 -18.52 -15.46
C SER A 381 0.20 -18.79 -14.40
N VAL A 382 0.25 -18.01 -13.30
CA VAL A 382 1.13 -18.31 -12.16
C VAL A 382 0.72 -19.62 -11.48
N PHE A 383 -0.59 -19.88 -11.29
CA PHE A 383 -1.07 -21.15 -10.73
C PHE A 383 -0.78 -22.33 -11.68
N ASP A 384 -0.95 -22.14 -12.98
CA ASP A 384 -0.60 -23.16 -13.99
C ASP A 384 0.88 -23.47 -14.00
N PHE A 385 1.71 -22.42 -13.89
CA PHE A 385 3.16 -22.56 -13.85
C PHE A 385 3.63 -23.36 -12.63
N LEU A 386 2.97 -23.25 -11.48
CA LEU A 386 3.25 -24.09 -10.31
C LEU A 386 3.00 -25.58 -10.58
N ASP A 387 2.15 -25.93 -11.54
CA ASP A 387 1.88 -27.33 -11.94
C ASP A 387 2.69 -27.77 -13.17
N ALA A 388 3.47 -26.87 -13.75
CA ALA A 388 4.24 -27.19 -14.94
C ALA A 388 5.32 -28.25 -14.64
N SER A 389 5.63 -29.07 -15.63
CA SER A 389 6.69 -30.09 -15.51
C SER A 389 8.10 -29.50 -15.38
N LYS A 390 8.28 -28.25 -15.77
CA LYS A 390 9.51 -27.48 -15.62
C LYS A 390 9.17 -26.10 -15.08
N THR A 391 9.70 -25.80 -13.91
CA THR A 391 9.57 -24.54 -13.23
C THR A 391 10.91 -23.86 -13.06
N TRP A 392 10.94 -22.54 -12.83
CA TRP A 392 12.13 -21.76 -12.48
C TRP A 392 11.75 -20.58 -11.60
N THR A 393 12.66 -20.18 -10.72
CA THR A 393 12.52 -18.92 -9.97
C THR A 393 13.00 -17.73 -10.79
N GLY A 394 12.56 -16.54 -10.45
CA GLY A 394 12.85 -15.32 -11.21
C GLY A 394 12.02 -15.21 -12.49
N PHE A 395 10.90 -15.92 -12.59
CA PHE A 395 10.00 -15.81 -13.74
C PHE A 395 9.39 -14.40 -13.86
N THR A 396 8.93 -14.07 -15.06
CA THR A 396 8.16 -12.84 -15.33
C THR A 396 6.79 -13.18 -15.88
N VAL A 397 5.79 -12.35 -15.58
CA VAL A 397 4.43 -12.46 -16.09
C VAL A 397 3.89 -11.09 -16.50
N GLY A 398 3.07 -11.07 -17.58
CA GLY A 398 2.48 -9.83 -18.11
C GLY A 398 3.38 -9.06 -19.08
N ILE A 399 4.53 -9.62 -19.42
CA ILE A 399 5.42 -9.17 -20.49
C ILE A 399 5.89 -10.38 -21.32
N ASP A 400 6.48 -10.09 -22.47
CA ASP A 400 7.28 -11.04 -23.24
C ASP A 400 8.74 -10.66 -23.10
N ASP A 401 9.51 -11.49 -22.36
CA ASP A 401 10.96 -11.31 -22.17
C ASP A 401 11.70 -12.02 -23.31
N ASP A 402 11.97 -11.30 -24.36
CA ASP A 402 12.69 -11.76 -25.55
C ASP A 402 14.22 -11.80 -25.39
N VAL A 403 14.73 -11.41 -24.23
CA VAL A 403 16.17 -11.33 -23.95
C VAL A 403 16.65 -12.52 -23.09
N THR A 404 16.02 -12.74 -21.94
CA THR A 404 16.42 -13.80 -20.99
C THR A 404 15.41 -14.94 -20.92
N HIS A 405 14.28 -14.83 -21.63
CA HIS A 405 13.25 -15.86 -21.79
C HIS A 405 12.71 -16.40 -20.45
N LEU A 406 12.50 -15.50 -19.48
CA LEU A 406 11.97 -15.84 -18.16
C LEU A 406 10.45 -15.70 -18.06
N SER A 407 9.78 -15.26 -19.12
CA SER A 407 8.32 -15.14 -19.14
C SER A 407 7.65 -16.50 -19.14
N ILE A 408 6.62 -16.65 -18.28
CA ILE A 408 5.78 -17.84 -18.25
C ILE A 408 4.70 -17.77 -19.34
N PRO A 409 4.25 -18.91 -19.89
CA PRO A 409 3.14 -18.93 -20.84
C PRO A 409 1.86 -18.40 -20.22
N VAL A 410 1.07 -17.67 -21.01
CA VAL A 410 -0.22 -17.10 -20.60
C VAL A 410 -1.33 -17.68 -21.51
N ASP A 411 -2.41 -18.16 -20.87
CA ASP A 411 -3.63 -18.48 -21.59
C ASP A 411 -4.41 -17.19 -21.89
N GLU A 412 -4.27 -16.69 -23.10
CA GLU A 412 -4.89 -15.42 -23.53
C GLU A 412 -6.44 -15.51 -23.58
N ASN A 413 -7.02 -16.71 -23.56
CA ASN A 413 -8.47 -16.91 -23.59
C ASN A 413 -9.09 -16.97 -22.19
N TYR A 414 -8.27 -16.98 -21.13
CA TYR A 414 -8.80 -17.02 -19.78
C TYR A 414 -9.47 -15.68 -19.43
N ALA A 415 -10.74 -15.75 -19.11
CA ALA A 415 -11.53 -14.61 -18.66
C ALA A 415 -12.46 -15.01 -17.50
N ILE A 416 -12.75 -14.08 -16.62
CA ILE A 416 -13.69 -14.25 -15.51
C ILE A 416 -15.00 -13.54 -15.89
N ALA A 417 -16.12 -14.24 -15.73
CA ALA A 417 -17.44 -13.63 -15.91
C ALA A 417 -17.77 -12.75 -14.69
N HIS A 418 -18.14 -11.52 -14.96
CA HIS A 418 -18.50 -10.53 -13.93
C HIS A 418 -19.99 -10.19 -13.95
N SER A 419 -20.54 -9.79 -12.79
CA SER A 419 -21.93 -9.35 -12.64
C SER A 419 -22.08 -7.82 -12.60
N TYR A 420 -20.99 -7.09 -12.77
CA TYR A 420 -20.97 -5.63 -12.83
C TYR A 420 -21.00 -5.14 -14.30
N THR A 421 -21.42 -3.90 -14.49
CA THR A 421 -21.33 -3.22 -15.79
C THR A 421 -19.95 -2.59 -15.95
N SER A 422 -19.32 -2.83 -17.11
CA SER A 422 -18.01 -2.29 -17.49
C SER A 422 -18.15 -1.24 -18.59
N CYS A 423 -17.56 -0.06 -18.38
CA CYS A 423 -17.58 1.02 -19.36
C CYS A 423 -16.17 1.49 -19.70
N LEU A 424 -15.94 1.81 -20.96
CA LEU A 424 -14.68 2.32 -21.46
C LEU A 424 -14.91 3.62 -22.24
N PHE A 425 -14.20 4.68 -21.87
CA PHE A 425 -14.30 5.98 -22.52
C PHE A 425 -12.93 6.39 -23.06
N TYR A 426 -12.88 6.70 -24.35
CA TYR A 426 -11.74 7.28 -25.01
C TYR A 426 -11.95 8.78 -25.16
N GLY A 427 -10.97 9.56 -24.68
CA GLY A 427 -10.98 11.02 -24.76
C GLY A 427 -9.63 11.59 -25.15
N LEU A 428 -9.61 12.86 -25.51
CA LEU A 428 -8.40 13.63 -25.72
C LEU A 428 -8.01 14.34 -24.41
N GLY A 429 -6.74 14.38 -24.10
CA GLY A 429 -6.24 15.11 -22.94
C GLY A 429 -6.75 16.55 -22.93
N SER A 430 -7.41 16.97 -21.85
CA SER A 430 -8.03 18.28 -21.64
C SER A 430 -9.39 18.51 -22.35
N ASP A 431 -10.05 17.47 -22.87
CA ASP A 431 -11.37 17.58 -23.50
C ASP A 431 -12.56 17.53 -22.50
N GLY A 432 -12.27 17.32 -21.21
CA GLY A 432 -13.29 17.20 -20.15
C GLY A 432 -13.83 15.78 -19.92
N THR A 433 -13.52 14.81 -20.78
CA THR A 433 -14.00 13.41 -20.67
C THR A 433 -13.64 12.79 -19.32
N VAL A 434 -12.42 12.96 -18.84
CA VAL A 434 -11.96 12.41 -17.55
C VAL A 434 -12.74 13.02 -16.39
N SER A 435 -12.94 14.33 -16.38
CA SER A 435 -13.68 15.01 -15.31
C SER A 435 -15.16 14.59 -15.30
N ALA A 436 -15.78 14.46 -16.47
CA ALA A 436 -17.16 13.96 -16.60
C ALA A 436 -17.28 12.53 -16.04
N ASN A 437 -16.33 11.64 -16.36
CA ASN A 437 -16.34 10.27 -15.89
C ASN A 437 -16.05 10.17 -14.37
N LYS A 438 -15.18 11.04 -13.82
CA LYS A 438 -15.00 11.15 -12.36
C LYS A 438 -16.29 11.56 -11.66
N SER A 439 -17.02 12.53 -12.21
CA SER A 439 -18.30 12.95 -11.66
C SER A 439 -19.34 11.83 -11.77
N SER A 440 -19.43 11.16 -12.91
CA SER A 440 -20.38 10.07 -13.13
C SER A 440 -20.18 8.92 -12.14
N ILE A 441 -18.95 8.45 -11.95
CA ILE A 441 -18.69 7.34 -11.04
C ILE A 441 -18.94 7.71 -9.56
N LYS A 442 -18.68 8.98 -9.18
CA LYS A 442 -18.99 9.47 -7.84
C LYS A 442 -20.51 9.54 -7.62
N ILE A 443 -21.28 10.02 -8.60
CA ILE A 443 -22.76 10.02 -8.53
C ILE A 443 -23.27 8.59 -8.37
N ILE A 444 -22.76 7.64 -9.15
CA ILE A 444 -23.18 6.25 -9.05
C ILE A 444 -22.87 5.70 -7.65
N GLY A 445 -21.67 5.91 -7.13
CA GLY A 445 -21.25 5.40 -5.82
C GLY A 445 -21.93 6.10 -4.65
N ASP A 446 -22.12 7.42 -4.70
CA ASP A 446 -22.63 8.20 -3.57
C ASP A 446 -24.17 8.27 -3.53
N GLU A 447 -24.85 8.25 -4.70
CA GLU A 447 -26.30 8.43 -4.79
C GLU A 447 -27.06 7.12 -5.06
N THR A 448 -26.37 6.01 -5.30
CA THR A 448 -26.99 4.71 -5.52
C THR A 448 -26.46 3.67 -4.55
N HIS A 449 -27.13 2.51 -4.46
CA HIS A 449 -26.67 1.39 -3.64
C HIS A 449 -25.76 0.43 -4.43
N GLN A 450 -24.89 0.98 -5.31
CA GLN A 450 -23.97 0.20 -6.11
C GLN A 450 -22.52 0.44 -5.68
N TYR A 451 -21.72 -0.62 -5.72
CA TYR A 451 -20.27 -0.48 -5.69
C TYR A 451 -19.81 0.16 -6.98
N ALA A 452 -18.85 1.07 -6.89
CA ALA A 452 -18.34 1.83 -8.01
C ALA A 452 -16.82 1.85 -7.99
N GLN A 453 -16.20 1.66 -9.14
CA GLN A 453 -14.76 1.70 -9.33
C GLN A 453 -14.45 2.46 -10.62
N ALA A 454 -13.47 3.35 -10.57
CA ALA A 454 -12.96 3.98 -11.77
C ALA A 454 -11.43 4.10 -11.72
N TYR A 455 -10.83 3.88 -12.88
CA TYR A 455 -9.41 4.11 -13.10
C TYR A 455 -9.18 4.88 -14.40
N PHE A 456 -8.25 5.84 -14.34
CA PHE A 456 -7.97 6.74 -15.46
C PHE A 456 -6.55 6.55 -15.94
N ALA A 457 -6.40 6.02 -17.14
CA ALA A 457 -5.11 5.86 -17.78
C ALA A 457 -4.81 7.07 -18.67
N TYR A 458 -3.65 7.69 -18.44
CA TYR A 458 -3.18 8.85 -19.18
C TYR A 458 -1.93 8.47 -19.99
N ASP A 459 -1.74 9.16 -21.11
CA ASP A 459 -0.43 9.22 -21.74
C ASP A 459 0.51 10.08 -20.88
N SER A 460 1.81 9.84 -20.95
CA SER A 460 2.84 10.66 -20.29
C SER A 460 2.85 12.13 -20.78
N ARG A 461 2.19 12.44 -21.88
CA ARG A 461 2.03 13.80 -22.42
C ARG A 461 0.88 14.51 -21.73
N LYS A 462 1.13 15.72 -21.20
CA LYS A 462 0.13 16.53 -20.47
C LYS A 462 -1.04 17.03 -21.33
N SER A 463 -0.89 17.14 -22.64
CA SER A 463 -1.95 17.59 -23.55
C SER A 463 -1.85 16.87 -24.89
N GLY A 464 -3.01 16.64 -25.53
CA GLY A 464 -3.10 16.00 -26.84
C GLY A 464 -2.85 14.49 -26.85
N GLY A 465 -2.68 13.85 -25.69
CA GLY A 465 -2.59 12.41 -25.54
C GLY A 465 -3.96 11.75 -25.38
N VAL A 466 -4.03 10.45 -25.68
CA VAL A 466 -5.24 9.64 -25.46
C VAL A 466 -5.47 9.45 -23.97
N THR A 467 -6.69 9.70 -23.50
CA THR A 467 -7.14 9.29 -22.16
C THR A 467 -8.10 8.12 -22.26
N ARG A 468 -7.93 7.16 -21.35
CA ARG A 468 -8.83 6.01 -21.24
C ARG A 468 -9.39 5.97 -19.83
N SER A 469 -10.72 6.09 -19.72
CA SER A 469 -11.42 5.97 -18.44
C SER A 469 -12.09 4.60 -18.36
N HIS A 470 -11.72 3.82 -17.36
CA HIS A 470 -12.24 2.48 -17.09
C HIS A 470 -13.18 2.59 -15.89
N LEU A 471 -14.48 2.37 -16.10
CA LEU A 471 -15.50 2.45 -15.06
C LEU A 471 -16.17 1.09 -14.88
N ARG A 472 -16.40 0.70 -13.63
CA ARG A 472 -17.15 -0.49 -13.25
C ARG A 472 -18.13 -0.14 -12.14
N PHE A 473 -19.35 -0.66 -12.22
CA PHE A 473 -20.33 -0.51 -11.15
C PHE A 473 -21.30 -1.69 -11.11
N GLY A 474 -21.72 -2.06 -9.89
CA GLY A 474 -22.57 -3.23 -9.69
C GLY A 474 -22.99 -3.43 -8.25
N LYS A 475 -23.72 -4.52 -8.01
CA LYS A 475 -24.31 -4.84 -6.68
C LYS A 475 -23.34 -5.59 -5.75
N GLN A 476 -22.19 -5.99 -6.24
CA GLN A 476 -21.18 -6.73 -5.48
C GLN A 476 -19.88 -5.93 -5.41
N PRO A 477 -19.04 -6.12 -4.39
CA PRO A 477 -17.70 -5.54 -4.33
C PRO A 477 -16.90 -5.82 -5.60
N ILE A 478 -16.12 -4.84 -6.04
CA ILE A 478 -15.34 -4.88 -7.27
C ILE A 478 -13.86 -4.95 -6.90
N HIS A 479 -13.23 -6.08 -7.23
CA HIS A 479 -11.80 -6.35 -6.97
C HIS A 479 -10.92 -6.22 -8.21
N SER A 480 -11.47 -5.74 -9.32
CA SER A 480 -10.86 -5.73 -10.65
C SER A 480 -9.84 -4.60 -10.81
N THR A 481 -8.63 -4.79 -10.26
CA THR A 481 -7.54 -3.82 -10.35
C THR A 481 -6.74 -3.93 -11.66
N TYR A 482 -7.43 -4.03 -12.79
CA TYR A 482 -6.88 -4.13 -14.15
C TYR A 482 -7.75 -3.36 -15.15
N TYR A 483 -7.26 -3.17 -16.36
CA TYR A 483 -7.98 -2.45 -17.41
C TYR A 483 -9.23 -3.21 -17.86
N VAL A 484 -10.28 -2.46 -18.25
CA VAL A 484 -11.43 -3.01 -18.95
C VAL A 484 -10.99 -3.38 -20.36
N GLU A 485 -11.04 -4.68 -20.70
CA GLU A 485 -10.81 -5.18 -22.07
C GLU A 485 -12.14 -5.47 -22.78
N ASN A 486 -13.11 -6.02 -22.05
CA ASN A 486 -14.44 -6.29 -22.56
C ASN A 486 -15.42 -5.33 -21.89
N ALA A 487 -15.91 -4.35 -22.64
CA ALA A 487 -16.79 -3.33 -22.14
C ALA A 487 -18.23 -3.57 -22.61
N ASP A 488 -19.20 -3.39 -21.68
CA ASP A 488 -20.63 -3.36 -22.02
C ASP A 488 -21.02 -2.04 -22.71
N PHE A 489 -20.28 -0.96 -22.43
CA PHE A 489 -20.46 0.35 -23.03
C PHE A 489 -19.12 0.97 -23.39
N VAL A 490 -19.01 1.48 -24.62
CA VAL A 490 -17.84 2.21 -25.13
C VAL A 490 -18.27 3.57 -25.62
N SER A 491 -17.56 4.60 -25.21
CA SER A 491 -17.68 5.96 -25.74
C SER A 491 -16.35 6.43 -26.30
N CYS A 492 -16.37 7.06 -27.43
CA CYS A 492 -15.19 7.62 -28.11
C CYS A 492 -15.49 9.05 -28.52
N SER A 493 -14.71 10.03 -28.00
CA SER A 493 -14.92 11.44 -28.28
C SER A 493 -14.18 11.93 -29.52
N LEU A 494 -13.35 11.08 -30.14
CA LEU A 494 -12.53 11.45 -31.31
C LEU A 494 -12.54 10.34 -32.39
N ASP A 495 -12.93 10.68 -33.59
CA ASP A 495 -12.99 9.72 -34.73
C ASP A 495 -11.66 9.00 -35.01
N SER A 496 -10.54 9.66 -34.76
CA SER A 496 -9.20 9.11 -34.98
C SER A 496 -8.83 7.96 -34.01
N TYR A 497 -9.67 7.70 -33.01
CA TYR A 497 -9.47 6.60 -32.03
C TYR A 497 -10.33 5.36 -32.36
N ILE A 498 -11.14 5.44 -33.41
CA ILE A 498 -11.93 4.34 -33.94
C ILE A 498 -11.10 3.64 -35.03
#